data_bc60aa622834e6c85cff79623acbef18
#
_entry.id   bc60aa622834e6c85cff79623acbef18
#
_cell.length_a   1.000
_cell.length_b   1.000
_cell.length_c   1.000
_cell.angle_alpha   90.00
_cell.angle_beta   90.00
_cell.angle_gamma   90.00
#
_symmetry.space_group_name_H-M   'P 1'
#
loop_
_entity.id
_entity.type
_entity.pdbx_description
1 polymer ?
#
loop_
_entity_poly.entity_id
_entity_poly.type
_entity_poly.pdbx_seq_one_letter_code
_entity_poly.pdbx_strand_id
1 'polypeptide(L)'
;MLITLPQADKKDFPLYLRLINEIKSKIHSGEIAAGEKMPSLRKLAHDLEVSRTTAEAAYSQLVAEGYLIASPKRGYFAGSIVSRKPQKVLPPQKPSAAAVRYDFGNNYIDSSLFPASLWKRCLGHALQNSALLAGYGNPQGEPYLRSTLARYSHEARSVICTPEQIVIGAGMQSLLQILIDVLDALPHAVAFEEPGFTKAEHIFAMSGWQVRHFNTENLHNKLPQLLYVSPSNPYKGRSLSPQGRIDLLRWAQQNSAYILEDDYNGEFRYFSHPISSLQGMSGGQNVIYCGSFSRILLPSLRISYLVLPQNLLPVYNRIKHLYNQTSSSIEQFALAEFIASGGLRRHIKKMRRRYAVKNTLLRTALANIFGSKASIMAYESGLHIRLAVHAAATAEELAQKAMSKGIHILPVKAAESSSPEILLSFAGIAEEDIEPALLELKKVWQL
;
A
#
# COMPACT_ATOMS: atom_id res chain seq x y z
N MET A 1 20.78 -12.74 50.04
CA MET A 1 20.46 -12.31 48.64
C MET A 1 21.68 -11.62 48.09
N LEU A 2 22.34 -12.20 47.09
CA LEU A 2 23.49 -11.61 46.40
C LEU A 2 22.99 -10.92 45.11
N ILE A 3 22.93 -9.59 45.10
CA ILE A 3 22.81 -8.80 43.87
C ILE A 3 24.23 -8.58 43.40
N THR A 4 24.58 -9.06 42.21
CA THR A 4 25.88 -8.87 41.59
C THR A 4 25.70 -8.07 40.31
N LEU A 5 26.53 -7.06 40.10
CA LEU A 5 26.50 -6.34 38.83
C LEU A 5 27.30 -7.12 37.78
N PRO A 6 26.71 -7.54 36.66
CA PRO A 6 27.45 -8.18 35.58
C PRO A 6 28.59 -7.29 35.11
N GLN A 7 29.79 -7.88 34.91
CA GLN A 7 30.88 -7.23 34.22
C GLN A 7 30.44 -7.01 32.77
N ALA A 8 29.98 -5.82 32.44
CA ALA A 8 29.67 -5.42 31.05
C ALA A 8 30.70 -4.41 30.57
N ASP A 9 31.01 -4.48 29.31
CA ASP A 9 31.86 -3.53 28.61
C ASP A 9 31.49 -2.08 28.98
N LYS A 10 32.51 -1.31 29.35
CA LYS A 10 32.42 0.02 30.00
C LYS A 10 31.72 1.13 29.22
N LYS A 11 31.00 0.84 28.13
CA LYS A 11 30.54 1.92 27.20
C LYS A 11 29.04 2.18 27.09
N ASP A 12 28.11 1.30 27.54
CA ASP A 12 26.75 1.44 27.04
C ASP A 12 25.64 1.87 28.00
N PHE A 13 25.77 1.75 29.33
CA PHE A 13 24.68 2.16 30.24
C PHE A 13 25.16 2.74 31.57
N PRO A 14 24.47 3.81 32.08
CA PRO A 14 24.70 4.33 33.42
C PRO A 14 24.54 3.22 34.48
N LEU A 15 25.33 3.29 35.55
CA LEU A 15 25.41 2.25 36.58
C LEU A 15 24.06 1.98 37.25
N TYR A 16 23.25 3.00 37.50
CA TYR A 16 21.91 2.87 38.06
C TYR A 16 20.95 2.06 37.16
N LEU A 17 21.04 2.22 35.83
CA LEU A 17 20.23 1.44 34.88
C LEU A 17 20.63 -0.04 34.88
N ARG A 18 21.93 -0.32 35.02
CA ARG A 18 22.41 -1.70 35.13
C ARG A 18 21.86 -2.36 36.38
N LEU A 19 21.86 -1.64 37.52
CA LEU A 19 21.28 -2.10 38.76
C LEU A 19 19.77 -2.34 38.67
N ILE A 20 19.03 -1.45 38.01
CA ILE A 20 17.60 -1.60 37.74
C ILE A 20 17.35 -2.89 36.94
N ASN A 21 18.07 -3.10 35.85
CA ASN A 21 17.89 -4.25 34.96
C ASN A 21 18.23 -5.59 35.69
N GLU A 22 19.25 -5.61 36.52
CA GLU A 22 19.61 -6.78 37.28
C GLU A 22 18.51 -7.15 38.31
N ILE A 23 18.02 -6.18 39.06
CA ILE A 23 16.94 -6.42 40.04
C ILE A 23 15.67 -6.87 39.33
N LYS A 24 15.30 -6.23 38.20
CA LYS A 24 14.15 -6.64 37.36
C LYS A 24 14.31 -8.09 36.88
N SER A 25 15.51 -8.45 36.39
CA SER A 25 15.80 -9.80 35.92
C SER A 25 15.62 -10.84 37.03
N LYS A 26 16.11 -10.57 38.25
CA LYS A 26 15.99 -11.47 39.40
C LYS A 26 14.55 -11.59 39.93
N ILE A 27 13.75 -10.51 39.85
CA ILE A 27 12.32 -10.59 40.16
C ILE A 27 11.59 -11.42 39.09
N HIS A 28 11.90 -11.23 37.83
CA HIS A 28 11.28 -11.97 36.72
C HIS A 28 11.68 -13.45 36.67
N SER A 29 12.93 -13.79 37.08
CA SER A 29 13.37 -15.17 37.17
C SER A 29 12.81 -15.91 38.43
N GLY A 30 12.27 -15.13 39.38
CA GLY A 30 11.80 -15.68 40.65
C GLY A 30 12.93 -15.87 41.71
N GLU A 31 14.16 -15.44 41.41
CA GLU A 31 15.26 -15.42 42.38
C GLU A 31 14.98 -14.48 43.54
N ILE A 32 14.22 -13.40 43.27
CA ILE A 32 13.65 -12.51 44.27
C ILE A 32 12.15 -12.78 44.33
N ALA A 33 11.68 -13.34 45.43
CA ALA A 33 10.27 -13.67 45.59
C ALA A 33 9.41 -12.39 45.83
N ALA A 34 8.16 -12.43 45.40
CA ALA A 34 7.21 -11.36 45.70
C ALA A 34 7.06 -11.16 47.21
N GLY A 35 7.14 -9.94 47.67
CA GLY A 35 7.13 -9.60 49.11
C GLY A 35 8.46 -9.79 49.83
N GLU A 36 9.51 -10.27 49.17
CA GLU A 36 10.84 -10.42 49.76
C GLU A 36 11.42 -9.07 50.13
N LYS A 37 12.04 -9.00 51.32
CA LYS A 37 12.65 -7.76 51.79
C LYS A 37 13.97 -7.48 51.10
N MET A 38 14.05 -6.32 50.49
CA MET A 38 15.25 -5.86 49.77
C MET A 38 16.30 -5.29 50.75
N PRO A 39 17.60 -5.33 50.37
CA PRO A 39 18.64 -4.64 51.11
C PRO A 39 18.34 -3.16 51.31
N SER A 40 18.78 -2.60 52.44
CA SER A 40 18.69 -1.14 52.62
C SER A 40 19.61 -0.43 51.64
N LEU A 41 19.29 0.83 51.29
CA LEU A 41 20.12 1.64 50.38
C LEU A 41 21.59 1.71 50.77
N ARG A 42 21.88 1.80 52.09
CA ARG A 42 23.26 1.78 52.62
C ARG A 42 23.94 0.43 52.38
N LYS A 43 23.24 -0.67 52.65
CA LYS A 43 23.76 -2.02 52.44
C LYS A 43 23.97 -2.30 50.96
N LEU A 44 23.00 -1.95 50.10
CA LEU A 44 23.10 -2.14 48.66
C LEU A 44 24.29 -1.36 48.09
N ALA A 45 24.45 -0.10 48.49
CA ALA A 45 25.53 0.76 48.02
C ALA A 45 26.91 0.19 48.45
N HIS A 46 27.00 -0.29 49.67
CA HIS A 46 28.23 -0.93 50.21
C HIS A 46 28.55 -2.25 49.49
N ASP A 47 27.58 -3.16 49.39
CA ASP A 47 27.78 -4.50 48.83
C ASP A 47 28.12 -4.47 47.31
N LEU A 48 27.70 -3.43 46.60
CA LEU A 48 27.93 -3.24 45.14
C LEU A 48 29.01 -2.20 44.82
N GLU A 49 29.64 -1.62 45.84
CA GLU A 49 30.64 -0.54 45.69
C GLU A 49 30.16 0.64 44.82
N VAL A 50 28.87 1.00 44.94
CA VAL A 50 28.27 2.11 44.20
C VAL A 50 27.94 3.28 45.14
N SER A 51 27.73 4.48 44.57
CA SER A 51 27.32 5.63 45.37
C SER A 51 25.91 5.41 45.95
N ARG A 52 25.63 5.97 47.12
CA ARG A 52 24.27 5.95 47.70
C ARG A 52 23.24 6.57 46.78
N THR A 53 23.59 7.64 46.06
CA THR A 53 22.74 8.29 45.07
C THR A 53 22.38 7.38 43.90
N THR A 54 23.30 6.53 43.44
CA THR A 54 23.07 5.51 42.42
C THR A 54 22.06 4.46 42.88
N ALA A 55 22.23 3.95 44.12
CA ALA A 55 21.30 2.99 44.72
C ALA A 55 19.92 3.60 44.93
N GLU A 56 19.83 4.85 45.37
CA GLU A 56 18.61 5.59 45.60
C GLU A 56 17.86 5.86 44.30
N ALA A 57 18.57 6.29 43.26
CA ALA A 57 17.98 6.51 41.91
C ALA A 57 17.41 5.18 41.37
N ALA A 58 18.13 4.07 41.51
CA ALA A 58 17.65 2.76 41.05
C ALA A 58 16.41 2.30 41.84
N TYR A 59 16.39 2.42 43.16
CA TYR A 59 15.22 2.03 43.94
C TYR A 59 14.03 2.94 43.72
N SER A 60 14.24 4.24 43.59
CA SER A 60 13.17 5.17 43.27
C SER A 60 12.49 4.83 41.95
N GLN A 61 13.27 4.50 40.91
CA GLN A 61 12.76 4.09 39.63
C GLN A 61 12.02 2.74 39.73
N LEU A 62 12.58 1.76 40.43
CA LEU A 62 11.94 0.47 40.64
C LEU A 62 10.63 0.56 41.43
N VAL A 63 10.54 1.50 42.38
CA VAL A 63 9.29 1.81 43.10
C VAL A 63 8.28 2.48 42.15
N ALA A 64 8.70 3.45 41.37
CA ALA A 64 7.83 4.14 40.38
C ALA A 64 7.27 3.16 39.33
N GLU A 65 8.03 2.14 38.97
CA GLU A 65 7.62 1.09 38.05
C GLU A 65 6.88 -0.09 38.71
N GLY A 66 6.72 -0.10 40.04
CA GLY A 66 6.02 -1.13 40.80
C GLY A 66 6.81 -2.41 41.05
N TYR A 67 8.10 -2.49 40.69
CA TYR A 67 8.98 -3.62 40.99
C TYR A 67 9.35 -3.69 42.45
N LEU A 68 9.40 -2.54 43.11
CA LEU A 68 9.58 -2.46 44.56
C LEU A 68 8.44 -1.70 45.22
N ILE A 69 8.14 -2.05 46.46
CA ILE A 69 7.20 -1.36 47.34
C ILE A 69 8.00 -0.74 48.48
N ALA A 70 7.93 0.59 48.63
CA ALA A 70 8.51 1.30 49.76
C ALA A 70 7.52 1.27 50.93
N SER A 71 7.96 0.71 52.10
CA SER A 71 7.16 0.72 53.33
C SER A 71 7.83 1.62 54.35
N PRO A 72 7.15 2.68 54.85
CA PRO A 72 7.71 3.59 55.85
C PRO A 72 8.22 2.84 57.09
N LYS A 73 9.43 3.15 57.52
CA LYS A 73 10.14 2.55 58.65
C LYS A 73 10.47 1.05 58.50
N ARG A 74 9.97 0.35 57.46
CA ARG A 74 10.19 -1.09 57.23
C ARG A 74 11.17 -1.38 56.09
N GLY A 75 11.36 -0.43 55.16
CA GLY A 75 12.28 -0.54 54.03
C GLY A 75 11.59 -0.85 52.71
N TYR A 76 12.29 -1.51 51.80
CA TYR A 76 11.83 -1.86 50.46
C TYR A 76 11.52 -3.36 50.35
N PHE A 77 10.50 -3.70 49.60
CA PHE A 77 10.04 -5.07 49.38
C PHE A 77 9.81 -5.30 47.88
N ALA A 78 10.05 -6.50 47.38
CA ALA A 78 9.75 -6.84 46.01
C ALA A 78 8.25 -6.83 45.73
N GLY A 79 7.84 -6.20 44.65
CA GLY A 79 6.46 -6.14 44.21
C GLY A 79 5.96 -7.49 43.70
N SER A 80 4.63 -7.68 43.73
CA SER A 80 3.98 -8.87 43.15
C SER A 80 3.76 -8.65 41.64
N ILE A 81 4.81 -8.87 40.85
CA ILE A 81 4.71 -8.77 39.36
C ILE A 81 4.49 -10.18 38.83
N VAL A 82 3.48 -10.31 37.94
CA VAL A 82 3.24 -11.57 37.23
C VAL A 82 4.43 -11.86 36.32
N SER A 83 5.30 -12.76 36.75
CA SER A 83 6.47 -13.17 36.00
C SER A 83 6.04 -13.90 34.71
N ARG A 84 6.13 -13.24 33.58
CA ARG A 84 6.22 -13.95 32.29
C ARG A 84 7.70 -14.23 32.02
N LYS A 85 8.07 -15.49 31.94
CA LYS A 85 9.40 -15.86 31.43
C LYS A 85 9.66 -15.11 30.13
N PRO A 86 10.79 -14.42 29.97
CA PRO A 86 11.08 -13.74 28.72
C PRO A 86 11.04 -14.78 27.60
N GLN A 87 10.08 -14.59 26.70
CA GLN A 87 9.98 -15.41 25.51
C GLN A 87 11.24 -15.12 24.69
N LYS A 88 12.07 -16.13 24.43
CA LYS A 88 13.22 -15.98 23.53
C LYS A 88 12.72 -15.35 22.25
N VAL A 89 13.11 -14.11 21.98
CA VAL A 89 12.88 -13.49 20.69
C VAL A 89 13.67 -14.31 19.68
N LEU A 90 12.96 -15.17 18.95
CA LEU A 90 13.56 -15.89 17.84
C LEU A 90 14.02 -14.83 16.84
N PRO A 91 15.26 -14.93 16.32
CA PRO A 91 15.69 -14.05 15.25
C PRO A 91 14.68 -14.17 14.10
N PRO A 92 14.37 -13.05 13.41
CA PRO A 92 13.43 -13.09 12.31
C PRO A 92 13.89 -14.17 11.31
N GLN A 93 13.07 -15.20 11.13
CA GLN A 93 13.31 -16.19 10.09
C GLN A 93 13.29 -15.42 8.76
N LYS A 94 14.42 -15.35 8.08
CA LYS A 94 14.45 -14.91 6.70
C LYS A 94 13.49 -15.83 5.94
N PRO A 95 12.46 -15.30 5.27
CA PRO A 95 11.60 -16.15 4.47
C PRO A 95 12.49 -16.87 3.46
N SER A 96 12.50 -18.18 3.50
CA SER A 96 13.08 -19.03 2.46
C SER A 96 12.13 -18.98 1.25
N ALA A 97 12.04 -17.81 0.63
CA ALA A 97 11.44 -17.70 -0.68
C ALA A 97 12.44 -18.32 -1.67
N ALA A 98 12.03 -19.31 -2.42
CA ALA A 98 12.77 -19.72 -3.62
C ALA A 98 13.11 -18.43 -4.36
N ALA A 99 14.40 -18.21 -4.65
CA ALA A 99 14.86 -16.96 -5.22
C ALA A 99 14.16 -16.75 -6.56
N VAL A 100 13.24 -15.79 -6.62
CA VAL A 100 12.57 -15.41 -7.87
C VAL A 100 13.64 -14.80 -8.77
N ARG A 101 13.93 -15.47 -9.89
CA ARG A 101 14.90 -15.04 -10.88
C ARG A 101 14.28 -14.08 -11.89
N TYR A 102 13.07 -14.39 -12.36
CA TYR A 102 12.31 -13.57 -13.31
C TYR A 102 10.92 -13.28 -12.75
N ASP A 103 10.60 -12.01 -12.53
CA ASP A 103 9.35 -11.63 -11.89
C ASP A 103 8.42 -10.89 -12.86
N PHE A 104 7.53 -11.64 -13.51
CA PHE A 104 6.42 -11.12 -14.29
C PHE A 104 5.11 -10.99 -13.47
N GLY A 105 5.09 -11.47 -12.23
CA GLY A 105 3.91 -11.44 -11.35
C GLY A 105 3.86 -10.21 -10.47
N ASN A 106 4.93 -9.43 -10.45
CA ASN A 106 5.04 -8.30 -9.57
C ASN A 106 4.47 -7.01 -10.19
N ASN A 107 3.93 -6.17 -9.31
CA ASN A 107 3.50 -4.82 -9.66
C ASN A 107 4.64 -3.79 -9.55
N TYR A 108 5.89 -4.22 -9.63
CA TYR A 108 7.04 -3.31 -9.61
C TYR A 108 7.06 -2.42 -10.84
N ILE A 109 7.60 -1.24 -10.66
CA ILE A 109 7.92 -0.31 -11.73
C ILE A 109 9.43 -0.36 -11.99
N ASP A 110 9.85 0.17 -13.12
CA ASP A 110 11.27 0.34 -13.42
C ASP A 110 11.83 1.51 -12.60
N SER A 111 12.45 1.21 -11.45
CA SER A 111 13.00 2.21 -10.53
C SER A 111 14.16 3.01 -11.13
N SER A 112 14.83 2.51 -12.19
CA SER A 112 15.89 3.23 -12.90
C SER A 112 15.39 4.49 -13.64
N LEU A 113 14.10 4.55 -13.90
CA LEU A 113 13.46 5.69 -14.53
C LEU A 113 13.14 6.82 -13.56
N PHE A 114 13.17 6.55 -12.24
CA PHE A 114 12.81 7.53 -11.23
C PHE A 114 13.75 8.74 -11.22
N PRO A 115 13.23 9.97 -11.29
CA PRO A 115 14.04 11.19 -11.36
C PRO A 115 14.55 11.62 -9.98
N ALA A 116 15.41 10.81 -9.37
CA ALA A 116 15.86 10.93 -7.99
C ALA A 116 16.45 12.32 -7.65
N SER A 117 17.22 12.92 -8.56
CA SER A 117 17.82 14.24 -8.33
C SER A 117 16.79 15.35 -8.22
N LEU A 118 15.76 15.34 -9.09
CA LEU A 118 14.68 16.31 -9.01
C LEU A 118 13.82 16.08 -7.76
N TRP A 119 13.52 14.82 -7.44
CA TRP A 119 12.78 14.46 -6.24
C TRP A 119 13.49 14.89 -4.96
N LYS A 120 14.80 14.64 -4.86
CA LYS A 120 15.64 15.11 -3.72
C LYS A 120 15.54 16.63 -3.53
N ARG A 121 15.55 17.40 -4.62
CA ARG A 121 15.39 18.85 -4.56
C ARG A 121 14.03 19.25 -4.00
N CYS A 122 12.94 18.65 -4.50
CA CYS A 122 11.58 18.91 -3.99
C CYS A 122 11.44 18.54 -2.50
N LEU A 123 12.03 17.42 -2.07
CA LEU A 123 12.09 17.06 -0.65
C LEU A 123 12.90 18.05 0.17
N GLY A 124 14.04 18.54 -0.36
CA GLY A 124 14.84 19.56 0.31
C GLY A 124 14.06 20.86 0.56
N HIS A 125 13.27 21.31 -0.40
CA HIS A 125 12.38 22.47 -0.22
C HIS A 125 11.29 22.20 0.82
N ALA A 126 10.66 21.02 0.79
CA ALA A 126 9.66 20.64 1.79
C ALA A 126 10.23 20.69 3.22
N LEU A 127 11.46 20.21 3.42
CA LEU A 127 12.15 20.19 4.72
C LEU A 127 12.54 21.60 5.24
N GLN A 128 12.60 22.59 4.37
CA GLN A 128 12.82 23.99 4.77
C GLN A 128 11.55 24.66 5.30
N ASN A 129 10.37 24.06 5.08
CA ASN A 129 9.10 24.61 5.55
C ASN A 129 8.78 24.13 6.97
N SER A 130 9.13 24.95 7.97
CA SER A 130 8.94 24.62 9.38
C SER A 130 7.47 24.31 9.76
N ALA A 131 6.50 24.92 9.08
CA ALA A 131 5.08 24.67 9.32
C ALA A 131 4.68 23.23 8.98
N LEU A 132 5.27 22.62 7.93
CA LEU A 132 5.05 21.21 7.60
C LEU A 132 5.64 20.24 8.63
N LEU A 133 6.71 20.67 9.33
CA LEU A 133 7.41 19.82 10.29
C LEU A 133 6.76 19.83 11.68
N ALA A 134 6.00 20.88 12.01
CA ALA A 134 5.49 21.11 13.35
C ALA A 134 4.07 20.52 13.59
N GLY A 135 3.35 20.12 12.56
CA GLY A 135 1.94 19.71 12.66
C GLY A 135 1.61 18.37 12.05
N TYR A 136 0.42 17.87 12.34
CA TYR A 136 -0.12 16.61 11.77
C TYR A 136 -0.59 16.74 10.31
N GLY A 137 -0.50 17.94 9.72
CA GLY A 137 -1.01 18.22 8.38
C GLY A 137 -2.53 18.37 8.32
N ASN A 138 -3.03 18.71 7.13
CA ASN A 138 -4.46 18.85 6.91
C ASN A 138 -5.12 17.46 6.76
N PRO A 139 -6.18 17.11 7.51
CA PRO A 139 -6.85 15.80 7.40
C PRO A 139 -7.27 15.42 5.97
N GLN A 140 -7.67 16.42 5.17
CA GLN A 140 -8.06 16.23 3.76
C GLN A 140 -6.85 16.11 2.82
N GLY A 141 -5.65 16.43 3.27
CA GLY A 141 -4.43 16.60 2.49
C GLY A 141 -4.03 18.05 2.30
N GLU A 142 -2.76 18.28 2.04
CA GLU A 142 -2.18 19.61 1.94
C GLU A 142 -2.86 20.43 0.81
N PRO A 143 -3.31 21.67 1.09
CA PRO A 143 -4.00 22.50 0.11
C PRO A 143 -3.20 22.72 -1.18
N TYR A 144 -1.88 22.84 -1.06
CA TYR A 144 -1.01 23.00 -2.22
C TYR A 144 -1.03 21.78 -3.14
N LEU A 145 -1.02 20.56 -2.58
CA LEU A 145 -1.13 19.36 -3.39
C LEU A 145 -2.53 19.21 -3.99
N ARG A 146 -3.60 19.49 -3.22
CA ARG A 146 -4.97 19.42 -3.74
C ARG A 146 -5.21 20.36 -4.93
N SER A 147 -4.74 21.60 -4.82
CA SER A 147 -4.83 22.58 -5.94
C SER A 147 -4.02 22.12 -7.16
N THR A 148 -2.84 21.53 -6.92
CA THR A 148 -1.98 21.00 -7.98
C THR A 148 -2.61 19.79 -8.65
N LEU A 149 -3.24 18.88 -7.87
CA LEU A 149 -3.93 17.70 -8.37
C LEU A 149 -5.18 18.05 -9.17
N ALA A 150 -5.96 19.05 -8.76
CA ALA A 150 -7.13 19.49 -9.54
C ALA A 150 -6.73 19.88 -10.96
N ARG A 151 -5.64 20.65 -11.12
CA ARG A 151 -5.12 21.03 -12.44
C ARG A 151 -4.54 19.83 -13.18
N TYR A 152 -3.70 19.03 -12.54
CA TYR A 152 -3.07 17.85 -13.16
C TYR A 152 -4.10 16.85 -13.67
N SER A 153 -5.07 16.47 -12.85
CA SER A 153 -6.08 15.47 -13.23
C SER A 153 -7.01 15.99 -14.34
N HIS A 154 -7.26 17.30 -14.38
CA HIS A 154 -7.96 17.92 -15.50
C HIS A 154 -7.16 17.79 -16.80
N GLU A 155 -5.89 18.18 -16.78
CA GLU A 155 -5.01 18.12 -17.99
C GLU A 155 -4.76 16.67 -18.45
N ALA A 156 -4.59 15.73 -17.52
CA ALA A 156 -4.23 14.36 -17.85
C ALA A 156 -5.43 13.47 -18.19
N ARG A 157 -6.58 13.68 -17.53
CA ARG A 157 -7.73 12.76 -17.56
C ARG A 157 -9.07 13.47 -17.74
N SER A 158 -9.09 14.78 -17.97
CA SER A 158 -10.29 15.62 -18.08
C SER A 158 -11.17 15.61 -16.82
N VAL A 159 -10.60 15.31 -15.66
CA VAL A 159 -11.33 15.30 -14.38
C VAL A 159 -11.80 16.72 -14.07
N ILE A 160 -13.05 16.86 -13.69
CA ILE A 160 -13.68 18.15 -13.35
C ILE A 160 -13.87 18.21 -11.85
N CYS A 161 -13.03 19.00 -11.17
CA CYS A 161 -13.14 19.16 -9.72
C CYS A 161 -12.50 20.46 -9.21
N THR A 162 -12.89 20.85 -8.00
CA THR A 162 -12.20 21.88 -7.22
C THR A 162 -11.28 21.23 -6.17
N PRO A 163 -10.30 21.94 -5.62
CA PRO A 163 -9.43 21.41 -4.56
C PRO A 163 -10.18 20.91 -3.31
N GLU A 164 -11.37 21.43 -3.05
CA GLU A 164 -12.23 21.05 -1.92
C GLU A 164 -12.85 19.66 -2.09
N GLN A 165 -12.92 19.16 -3.33
CA GLN A 165 -13.42 17.81 -3.64
C GLN A 165 -12.34 16.74 -3.51
N ILE A 166 -11.07 17.12 -3.40
CA ILE A 166 -9.93 16.19 -3.37
C ILE A 166 -9.61 15.78 -1.94
N VAL A 167 -9.56 14.47 -1.70
CA VAL A 167 -9.13 13.86 -0.43
C VAL A 167 -7.88 13.02 -0.69
N ILE A 168 -6.78 13.30 0.02
CA ILE A 168 -5.50 12.62 -0.13
C ILE A 168 -5.32 11.56 0.96
N GLY A 169 -4.75 10.41 0.61
CA GLY A 169 -4.46 9.36 1.58
C GLY A 169 -3.31 8.42 1.19
N ALA A 170 -2.89 7.59 2.13
CA ALA A 170 -1.77 6.65 1.98
C ALA A 170 -2.13 5.41 1.14
N GLY A 171 -2.54 5.64 -0.11
CA GLY A 171 -2.98 4.62 -1.06
C GLY A 171 -4.48 4.36 -0.98
N MET A 172 -4.96 3.56 -1.93
CA MET A 172 -6.38 3.30 -2.12
C MET A 172 -7.07 2.72 -0.87
N GLN A 173 -6.42 1.82 -0.15
CA GLN A 173 -7.05 1.13 0.98
C GLN A 173 -7.48 2.08 2.11
N SER A 174 -6.63 3.07 2.46
CA SER A 174 -6.98 4.08 3.47
C SER A 174 -8.10 5.00 3.00
N LEU A 175 -8.12 5.32 1.71
CA LEU A 175 -9.15 6.15 1.11
C LEU A 175 -10.50 5.44 1.02
N LEU A 176 -10.50 4.12 0.74
CA LEU A 176 -11.72 3.32 0.74
C LEU A 176 -12.39 3.28 2.12
N GLN A 177 -11.60 3.24 3.20
CA GLN A 177 -12.16 3.29 4.54
C GLN A 177 -12.91 4.60 4.80
N ILE A 178 -12.29 5.73 4.44
CA ILE A 178 -12.95 7.05 4.54
C ILE A 178 -14.20 7.12 3.64
N LEU A 179 -14.11 6.56 2.43
CA LEU A 179 -15.22 6.55 1.49
C LEU A 179 -16.42 5.74 1.99
N ILE A 180 -16.18 4.59 2.62
CA ILE A 180 -17.22 3.76 3.22
C ILE A 180 -18.02 4.57 4.24
N ASP A 181 -17.34 5.33 5.11
CA ASP A 181 -18.02 6.17 6.11
C ASP A 181 -18.75 7.36 5.47
N VAL A 182 -18.25 7.90 4.35
CA VAL A 182 -18.95 8.94 3.57
C VAL A 182 -20.22 8.39 2.94
N LEU A 183 -20.22 7.12 2.56
CA LEU A 183 -21.34 6.45 1.87
C LEU A 183 -22.26 5.67 2.81
N ASP A 184 -22.12 5.85 4.12
CA ASP A 184 -22.89 5.10 5.16
C ASP A 184 -24.42 5.24 5.01
N ALA A 185 -24.90 6.32 4.40
CA ALA A 185 -26.32 6.53 4.12
C ALA A 185 -26.86 5.67 2.95
N LEU A 186 -25.99 5.03 2.16
CA LEU A 186 -26.39 4.12 1.09
C LEU A 186 -26.74 2.74 1.65
N PRO A 187 -27.57 1.95 0.93
CA PRO A 187 -27.64 0.53 1.18
C PRO A 187 -26.23 -0.07 1.14
N HIS A 188 -25.85 -0.80 2.19
CA HIS A 188 -24.49 -1.35 2.32
C HIS A 188 -24.27 -2.49 1.31
N ALA A 189 -24.30 -2.16 0.02
CA ALA A 189 -24.06 -3.07 -1.08
C ALA A 189 -23.23 -2.38 -2.17
N VAL A 190 -22.26 -3.10 -2.71
CA VAL A 190 -21.38 -2.66 -3.79
C VAL A 190 -21.24 -3.77 -4.82
N ALA A 191 -21.24 -3.41 -6.11
CA ALA A 191 -20.92 -4.35 -7.17
C ALA A 191 -19.57 -4.04 -7.80
N PHE A 192 -18.73 -5.06 -7.92
CA PHE A 192 -17.42 -5.02 -8.54
C PHE A 192 -17.47 -5.54 -9.97
N GLU A 193 -16.81 -4.85 -10.86
CA GLU A 193 -16.59 -5.31 -12.22
C GLU A 193 -15.65 -6.53 -12.22
N GLU A 194 -16.04 -7.63 -12.87
CA GLU A 194 -15.20 -8.83 -12.97
C GLU A 194 -14.29 -8.83 -14.23
N PRO A 195 -13.04 -9.28 -14.06
CA PRO A 195 -12.28 -9.50 -12.83
C PRO A 195 -11.93 -8.18 -12.14
N GLY A 196 -12.07 -8.15 -10.81
CA GLY A 196 -12.01 -6.93 -10.00
C GLY A 196 -10.75 -6.78 -9.13
N PHE A 197 -10.75 -5.77 -8.28
CA PHE A 197 -9.71 -5.50 -7.30
C PHE A 197 -10.05 -6.18 -5.96
N THR A 198 -9.64 -7.44 -5.78
CA THR A 198 -9.97 -8.28 -4.62
C THR A 198 -9.67 -7.66 -3.26
N LYS A 199 -8.63 -6.81 -3.15
CA LYS A 199 -8.34 -6.12 -1.89
C LYS A 199 -9.42 -5.10 -1.53
N ALA A 200 -10.00 -4.41 -2.52
CA ALA A 200 -11.13 -3.51 -2.27
C ALA A 200 -12.39 -4.29 -1.89
N GLU A 201 -12.66 -5.41 -2.56
CA GLU A 201 -13.77 -6.31 -2.21
C GLU A 201 -13.72 -6.73 -0.74
N HIS A 202 -12.53 -7.16 -0.26
CA HIS A 202 -12.31 -7.53 1.14
C HIS A 202 -12.56 -6.37 2.11
N ILE A 203 -12.14 -5.14 1.76
CA ILE A 203 -12.36 -3.95 2.61
C ILE A 203 -13.85 -3.69 2.77
N PHE A 204 -14.62 -3.69 1.68
CA PHE A 204 -16.06 -3.51 1.74
C PHE A 204 -16.75 -4.64 2.53
N ALA A 205 -16.39 -5.90 2.27
CA ALA A 205 -16.94 -7.04 2.99
C ALA A 205 -16.66 -6.99 4.50
N MET A 206 -15.42 -6.66 4.90
CA MET A 206 -15.04 -6.49 6.31
C MET A 206 -15.75 -5.32 7.00
N SER A 207 -16.17 -4.32 6.22
CA SER A 207 -16.98 -3.18 6.71
C SER A 207 -18.48 -3.47 6.70
N GLY A 208 -18.91 -4.72 6.50
CA GLY A 208 -20.31 -5.13 6.54
C GLY A 208 -21.09 -4.90 5.25
N TRP A 209 -20.43 -4.52 4.15
CA TRP A 209 -21.09 -4.33 2.87
C TRP A 209 -21.28 -5.65 2.13
N GLN A 210 -22.42 -5.82 1.49
CA GLN A 210 -22.69 -6.93 0.59
C GLN A 210 -21.92 -6.71 -0.72
N VAL A 211 -20.95 -7.57 -1.01
CA VAL A 211 -20.19 -7.55 -2.26
C VAL A 211 -20.91 -8.41 -3.30
N ARG A 212 -21.13 -7.84 -4.48
CA ARG A 212 -21.67 -8.49 -5.67
C ARG A 212 -20.70 -8.29 -6.83
N HIS A 213 -20.88 -9.06 -7.90
CA HIS A 213 -20.10 -8.92 -9.12
C HIS A 213 -21.01 -8.62 -10.31
N PHE A 214 -20.47 -7.92 -11.30
CA PHE A 214 -21.21 -7.60 -12.51
C PHE A 214 -20.30 -7.50 -13.74
N ASN A 215 -20.92 -7.63 -14.90
CA ASN A 215 -20.25 -7.32 -16.17
C ASN A 215 -20.80 -5.99 -16.72
N THR A 216 -19.93 -5.10 -17.14
CA THR A 216 -20.30 -3.79 -17.75
C THR A 216 -21.10 -3.94 -19.03
N GLU A 217 -21.08 -5.11 -19.68
CA GLU A 217 -21.89 -5.42 -20.86
C GLU A 217 -23.33 -5.83 -20.51
N ASN A 218 -23.62 -6.10 -19.22
CA ASN A 218 -24.94 -6.55 -18.74
C ASN A 218 -25.41 -5.72 -17.55
N LEU A 219 -25.73 -4.45 -17.79
CA LEU A 219 -26.24 -3.54 -16.79
C LEU A 219 -27.76 -3.75 -16.61
N HIS A 220 -28.20 -3.97 -15.37
CA HIS A 220 -29.62 -4.16 -15.03
C HIS A 220 -29.99 -3.43 -13.73
N ASN A 221 -31.28 -3.16 -13.51
CA ASN A 221 -31.77 -2.34 -12.38
C ASN A 221 -31.67 -3.01 -11.00
N LYS A 222 -31.24 -4.29 -10.91
CA LYS A 222 -31.02 -4.98 -9.65
C LYS A 222 -29.59 -4.80 -9.09
N LEU A 223 -28.71 -4.07 -9.80
CA LEU A 223 -27.38 -3.75 -9.32
C LEU A 223 -27.46 -2.76 -8.15
N PRO A 224 -26.49 -2.82 -7.19
CA PRO A 224 -26.43 -1.86 -6.09
C PRO A 224 -26.20 -0.42 -6.57
N GLN A 225 -26.49 0.55 -5.69
CA GLN A 225 -26.24 1.97 -5.95
C GLN A 225 -24.78 2.39 -5.91
N LEU A 226 -23.84 1.47 -5.69
CA LEU A 226 -22.40 1.70 -5.80
C LEU A 226 -21.79 0.65 -6.72
N LEU A 227 -21.17 1.08 -7.81
CA LEU A 227 -20.41 0.24 -8.73
C LEU A 227 -18.92 0.58 -8.66
N TYR A 228 -18.07 -0.41 -8.43
CA TYR A 228 -16.62 -0.28 -8.52
C TYR A 228 -16.16 -0.70 -9.92
N VAL A 229 -15.57 0.24 -10.66
CA VAL A 229 -15.17 0.05 -12.07
C VAL A 229 -13.73 0.50 -12.27
N SER A 230 -12.96 -0.28 -13.00
CA SER A 230 -11.64 0.13 -13.48
C SER A 230 -11.65 0.16 -15.02
N PRO A 231 -11.87 1.34 -15.65
CA PRO A 231 -12.01 1.44 -17.11
C PRO A 231 -10.78 1.01 -17.91
N SER A 232 -9.62 0.95 -17.28
CA SER A 232 -8.34 0.49 -17.84
C SER A 232 -7.84 -0.80 -17.21
N ASN A 233 -8.77 -1.68 -16.77
CA ASN A 233 -8.46 -2.92 -16.09
C ASN A 233 -7.65 -3.89 -16.98
N PRO A 234 -6.40 -4.21 -16.62
CA PRO A 234 -5.56 -5.12 -17.41
C PRO A 234 -6.08 -6.56 -17.40
N TYR A 235 -6.81 -6.96 -16.35
CA TYR A 235 -7.39 -8.31 -16.25
C TYR A 235 -8.49 -8.55 -17.28
N LYS A 236 -9.17 -7.50 -17.77
CA LYS A 236 -10.17 -7.64 -18.84
C LYS A 236 -9.56 -7.76 -20.23
N GLY A 237 -8.30 -7.35 -20.36
CA GLY A 237 -7.64 -7.43 -21.63
C GLY A 237 -7.88 -6.27 -22.58
N ARG A 238 -8.95 -5.52 -22.41
CA ARG A 238 -9.28 -4.31 -23.18
C ARG A 238 -9.86 -3.24 -22.28
N SER A 239 -9.65 -1.98 -22.66
CA SER A 239 -10.33 -0.86 -21.99
C SER A 239 -11.81 -0.88 -22.30
N LEU A 240 -12.61 -0.33 -21.39
CA LEU A 240 -14.04 -0.14 -21.59
C LEU A 240 -14.29 0.69 -22.88
N SER A 241 -15.17 0.18 -23.75
CA SER A 241 -15.49 0.82 -25.03
C SER A 241 -16.13 2.21 -24.83
N PRO A 242 -16.06 3.11 -25.82
CA PRO A 242 -16.76 4.40 -25.74
C PRO A 242 -18.25 4.25 -25.44
N GLN A 243 -18.92 3.31 -26.12
CA GLN A 243 -20.34 3.03 -25.89
C GLN A 243 -20.59 2.50 -24.48
N GLY A 244 -19.79 1.53 -24.01
CA GLY A 244 -19.92 0.99 -22.66
C GLY A 244 -19.72 2.03 -21.56
N ARG A 245 -18.87 3.06 -21.79
CA ARG A 245 -18.73 4.21 -20.89
C ARG A 245 -20.01 5.05 -20.82
N ILE A 246 -20.61 5.35 -21.98
CA ILE A 246 -21.87 6.09 -22.08
C ILE A 246 -23.01 5.32 -21.40
N ASP A 247 -23.11 4.02 -21.66
CA ASP A 247 -24.16 3.18 -21.09
C ASP A 247 -24.05 3.05 -19.58
N LEU A 248 -22.83 2.90 -19.06
CA LEU A 248 -22.55 2.86 -17.62
C LEU A 248 -22.93 4.20 -16.93
N LEU A 249 -22.56 5.33 -17.50
CA LEU A 249 -22.90 6.65 -16.97
C LEU A 249 -24.41 6.91 -17.01
N ARG A 250 -25.07 6.52 -18.11
CA ARG A 250 -26.53 6.63 -18.25
C ARG A 250 -27.24 5.76 -17.21
N TRP A 251 -26.78 4.52 -17.03
CA TRP A 251 -27.33 3.62 -16.02
C TRP A 251 -27.19 4.22 -14.62
N ALA A 252 -26.01 4.75 -14.26
CA ALA A 252 -25.78 5.35 -12.96
C ALA A 252 -26.70 6.56 -12.70
N GLN A 253 -26.92 7.40 -13.72
CA GLN A 253 -27.83 8.53 -13.62
C GLN A 253 -29.29 8.09 -13.42
N GLN A 254 -29.76 7.11 -14.19
CA GLN A 254 -31.14 6.61 -14.12
C GLN A 254 -31.45 5.92 -12.80
N ASN A 255 -30.46 5.29 -12.16
CA ASN A 255 -30.62 4.55 -10.90
C ASN A 255 -30.17 5.36 -9.67
N SER A 256 -29.85 6.65 -9.81
CA SER A 256 -29.26 7.48 -8.74
C SER A 256 -28.08 6.79 -8.03
N ALA A 257 -27.26 6.09 -8.82
CA ALA A 257 -26.13 5.29 -8.35
C ALA A 257 -24.81 6.04 -8.50
N TYR A 258 -23.84 5.69 -7.66
CA TYR A 258 -22.46 6.15 -7.76
C TYR A 258 -21.59 5.14 -8.50
N ILE A 259 -20.63 5.65 -9.28
CA ILE A 259 -19.54 4.87 -9.84
C ILE A 259 -18.26 5.26 -9.11
N LEU A 260 -17.57 4.28 -8.53
CA LEU A 260 -16.21 4.43 -8.03
C LEU A 260 -15.25 4.04 -9.15
N GLU A 261 -14.68 5.05 -9.81
CA GLU A 261 -13.73 4.88 -10.91
C GLU A 261 -12.30 4.74 -10.38
N ASP A 262 -11.74 3.54 -10.48
CA ASP A 262 -10.33 3.27 -10.16
C ASP A 262 -9.44 3.42 -11.40
N ASP A 263 -8.78 4.56 -11.54
CA ASP A 263 -7.99 4.95 -12.71
C ASP A 263 -6.49 4.78 -12.48
N TYR A 264 -6.05 3.57 -12.12
CA TYR A 264 -4.66 3.34 -11.75
C TYR A 264 -3.68 3.10 -12.92
N ASN A 265 -4.18 2.91 -14.16
CA ASN A 265 -3.40 2.69 -15.38
C ASN A 265 -3.69 3.69 -16.50
N GLY A 266 -4.47 4.72 -16.24
CA GLY A 266 -4.96 5.65 -17.27
C GLY A 266 -3.87 6.38 -18.03
N GLU A 267 -2.71 6.61 -17.42
CA GLU A 267 -1.56 7.26 -18.04
C GLU A 267 -0.79 6.35 -19.00
N PHE A 268 -0.89 5.02 -18.88
CA PHE A 268 -0.10 4.06 -19.67
C PHE A 268 -0.90 3.51 -20.86
N ARG A 269 -1.05 4.35 -21.87
CA ARG A 269 -1.56 3.97 -23.20
C ARG A 269 -0.45 4.16 -24.21
N TYR A 270 -0.18 3.13 -25.00
CA TYR A 270 0.99 3.09 -25.88
C TYR A 270 0.64 3.38 -27.33
N PHE A 271 -0.55 2.96 -27.77
CA PHE A 271 -0.96 2.96 -29.18
C PHE A 271 -2.19 3.82 -29.46
N SER A 272 -2.71 4.53 -28.46
CA SER A 272 -3.87 5.40 -28.58
C SER A 272 -3.71 6.70 -27.76
N HIS A 273 -4.52 7.70 -28.09
CA HIS A 273 -4.59 8.93 -27.29
C HIS A 273 -5.18 8.66 -25.89
N PRO A 274 -4.84 9.51 -24.90
CA PRO A 274 -5.50 9.46 -23.61
C PRO A 274 -7.02 9.59 -23.77
N ILE A 275 -7.79 8.78 -23.06
CA ILE A 275 -9.24 8.84 -23.01
C ILE A 275 -9.64 9.57 -21.73
N SER A 276 -10.63 10.44 -21.78
CA SER A 276 -11.19 11.09 -20.59
C SER A 276 -11.67 10.07 -19.56
N SER A 277 -11.57 10.41 -18.27
CA SER A 277 -12.16 9.61 -17.19
C SER A 277 -13.68 9.55 -17.29
N LEU A 278 -14.32 8.59 -16.66
CA LEU A 278 -15.78 8.56 -16.49
C LEU A 278 -16.25 9.79 -15.72
N GLN A 279 -15.48 10.22 -14.72
CA GLN A 279 -15.76 11.42 -13.92
C GLN A 279 -15.81 12.68 -14.81
N GLY A 280 -14.82 12.86 -15.70
CA GLY A 280 -14.83 13.98 -16.65
C GLY A 280 -15.98 13.90 -17.66
N MET A 281 -16.31 12.71 -18.16
CA MET A 281 -17.44 12.48 -19.06
C MET A 281 -18.79 12.74 -18.40
N SER A 282 -18.92 12.50 -17.08
CA SER A 282 -20.14 12.76 -16.30
C SER A 282 -20.33 14.22 -15.90
N GLY A 283 -19.38 15.10 -16.22
CA GLY A 283 -19.38 16.47 -15.70
C GLY A 283 -19.14 16.56 -14.18
N GLY A 284 -18.53 15.54 -13.57
CA GLY A 284 -18.26 15.48 -12.14
C GLY A 284 -19.44 14.99 -11.29
N GLN A 285 -20.50 14.49 -11.93
CA GLN A 285 -21.70 13.99 -11.24
C GLN A 285 -21.62 12.47 -11.05
N ASN A 286 -22.06 11.98 -9.90
CA ASN A 286 -22.23 10.55 -9.58
C ASN A 286 -21.00 9.66 -9.80
N VAL A 287 -19.83 10.23 -10.06
CA VAL A 287 -18.58 9.48 -10.24
C VAL A 287 -17.57 9.93 -9.19
N ILE A 288 -17.17 9.01 -8.32
CA ILE A 288 -16.08 9.17 -7.37
C ILE A 288 -14.82 8.71 -8.09
N TYR A 289 -13.90 9.64 -8.37
CA TYR A 289 -12.67 9.31 -9.09
C TYR A 289 -11.54 8.98 -8.13
N CYS A 290 -10.78 7.94 -8.43
CA CYS A 290 -9.59 7.54 -7.70
C CYS A 290 -8.35 7.62 -8.56
N GLY A 291 -7.38 8.43 -8.15
CA GLY A 291 -6.05 8.51 -8.76
C GLY A 291 -4.95 8.01 -7.82
N SER A 292 -3.89 7.43 -8.37
CA SER A 292 -2.78 6.88 -7.61
C SER A 292 -1.42 7.15 -8.26
N PHE A 293 -0.42 7.51 -7.42
CA PHE A 293 0.96 7.72 -7.86
C PHE A 293 1.83 6.46 -7.76
N SER A 294 1.30 5.36 -7.25
CA SER A 294 2.06 4.12 -7.03
C SER A 294 2.62 3.50 -8.32
N ARG A 295 1.96 3.70 -9.47
CA ARG A 295 2.40 3.18 -10.78
C ARG A 295 3.18 4.19 -11.59
N ILE A 296 2.80 5.45 -11.48
CA ILE A 296 3.37 6.52 -12.32
C ILE A 296 4.57 7.20 -11.68
N LEU A 297 4.86 6.92 -10.40
CA LEU A 297 6.03 7.47 -9.72
C LEU A 297 6.77 6.40 -8.90
N LEU A 298 6.31 6.10 -7.68
CA LEU A 298 6.87 5.05 -6.82
C LEU A 298 5.76 4.38 -6.00
N PRO A 299 5.72 3.04 -5.90
CA PRO A 299 4.80 2.34 -5.00
C PRO A 299 5.01 2.69 -3.53
N SER A 300 6.26 2.97 -3.12
CA SER A 300 6.65 3.33 -1.76
C SER A 300 6.20 4.72 -1.32
N LEU A 301 5.89 5.63 -2.25
CA LEU A 301 5.42 6.97 -1.95
C LEU A 301 4.06 7.00 -1.24
N ARG A 302 3.24 5.98 -1.49
CA ARG A 302 1.93 5.79 -0.86
C ARG A 302 0.99 7.00 -0.93
N ILE A 303 0.99 7.76 -2.02
CA ILE A 303 0.04 8.85 -2.25
C ILE A 303 -0.99 8.44 -3.29
N SER A 304 -2.25 8.50 -2.90
CA SER A 304 -3.44 8.37 -3.75
C SER A 304 -4.45 9.44 -3.37
N TYR A 305 -5.43 9.69 -4.21
CA TYR A 305 -6.46 10.68 -3.95
C TYR A 305 -7.82 10.25 -4.48
N LEU A 306 -8.87 10.72 -3.80
CA LEU A 306 -10.26 10.68 -4.26
C LEU A 306 -10.67 12.06 -4.74
N VAL A 307 -11.55 12.09 -5.74
CA VAL A 307 -12.35 13.26 -6.08
C VAL A 307 -13.80 12.93 -5.76
N LEU A 308 -14.34 13.57 -4.75
CA LEU A 308 -15.72 13.37 -4.30
C LEU A 308 -16.68 14.23 -5.13
N PRO A 309 -17.83 13.69 -5.57
CA PRO A 309 -18.94 14.50 -6.09
C PRO A 309 -19.37 15.57 -5.09
N GLN A 310 -19.84 16.71 -5.60
CA GLN A 310 -20.20 17.86 -4.79
C GLN A 310 -21.23 17.56 -3.70
N ASN A 311 -22.20 16.69 -3.97
CA ASN A 311 -23.24 16.27 -3.04
C ASN A 311 -22.75 15.39 -1.87
N LEU A 312 -21.56 14.80 -1.97
CA LEU A 312 -20.94 14.05 -0.86
C LEU A 312 -20.07 14.92 0.08
N LEU A 313 -19.72 16.14 -0.32
CA LEU A 313 -18.89 17.04 0.48
C LEU A 313 -19.52 17.40 1.84
N PRO A 314 -20.82 17.67 1.98
CA PRO A 314 -21.42 17.95 3.28
C PRO A 314 -21.23 16.80 4.27
N VAL A 315 -21.34 15.54 3.81
CA VAL A 315 -21.11 14.35 4.65
C VAL A 315 -19.64 14.27 5.04
N TYR A 316 -18.74 14.31 4.05
CA TYR A 316 -17.30 14.27 4.29
C TYR A 316 -16.84 15.38 5.26
N ASN A 317 -17.31 16.61 5.09
CA ASN A 317 -16.93 17.73 5.95
C ASN A 317 -17.35 17.56 7.41
N ARG A 318 -18.42 16.80 7.69
CA ARG A 318 -18.85 16.46 9.06
C ARG A 318 -17.91 15.46 9.73
N ILE A 319 -17.31 14.55 8.98
CA ILE A 319 -16.52 13.44 9.53
C ILE A 319 -15.00 13.63 9.38
N LYS A 320 -14.53 14.49 8.49
CA LYS A 320 -13.08 14.63 8.17
C LYS A 320 -12.20 14.92 9.38
N HIS A 321 -12.75 15.56 10.42
CA HIS A 321 -12.01 15.87 11.64
C HIS A 321 -11.75 14.63 12.53
N LEU A 322 -12.41 13.51 12.26
CA LEU A 322 -12.20 12.23 12.95
C LEU A 322 -10.97 11.48 12.43
N TYR A 323 -10.44 11.90 11.27
CA TYR A 323 -9.28 11.25 10.63
C TYR A 323 -8.04 12.10 10.74
N ASN A 324 -6.91 11.46 11.00
CA ASN A 324 -5.61 12.08 10.79
C ASN A 324 -5.16 11.86 9.35
N GLN A 325 -4.35 12.77 8.83
CA GLN A 325 -3.73 12.58 7.52
C GLN A 325 -2.82 11.33 7.54
N THR A 326 -3.04 10.44 6.59
CA THR A 326 -2.31 9.16 6.48
C THR A 326 -1.05 9.26 5.62
N SER A 327 -0.97 10.25 4.73
CA SER A 327 0.21 10.52 3.90
C SER A 327 1.05 11.64 4.50
N SER A 328 2.37 11.49 4.44
CA SER A 328 3.33 12.50 4.94
C SER A 328 3.11 13.87 4.26
N SER A 329 2.96 14.94 5.04
CA SER A 329 2.87 16.30 4.52
C SER A 329 4.12 16.73 3.76
N ILE A 330 5.29 16.24 4.15
CA ILE A 330 6.56 16.49 3.46
C ILE A 330 6.52 15.92 2.04
N GLU A 331 6.06 14.66 1.90
CA GLU A 331 5.96 14.01 0.59
C GLU A 331 4.84 14.61 -0.25
N GLN A 332 3.74 15.05 0.36
CA GLN A 332 2.68 15.77 -0.35
C GLN A 332 3.18 17.08 -0.93
N PHE A 333 3.93 17.87 -0.17
CA PHE A 333 4.52 19.10 -0.66
C PHE A 333 5.54 18.85 -1.78
N ALA A 334 6.44 17.88 -1.58
CA ALA A 334 7.42 17.51 -2.60
C ALA A 334 6.75 17.04 -3.90
N LEU A 335 5.65 16.29 -3.82
CA LEU A 335 4.87 15.85 -4.98
C LEU A 335 4.22 17.04 -5.68
N ALA A 336 3.64 17.99 -4.93
CA ALA A 336 3.05 19.19 -5.49
C ALA A 336 4.07 20.00 -6.30
N GLU A 337 5.26 20.23 -5.75
CA GLU A 337 6.36 20.90 -6.47
C GLU A 337 6.84 20.10 -7.68
N PHE A 338 6.97 18.79 -7.54
CA PHE A 338 7.37 17.91 -8.63
C PHE A 338 6.38 17.97 -9.80
N ILE A 339 5.07 18.02 -9.52
CA ILE A 339 4.04 18.20 -10.53
C ILE A 339 4.11 19.61 -11.12
N ALA A 340 4.12 20.65 -10.27
CA ALA A 340 4.10 22.07 -10.68
C ALA A 340 5.32 22.45 -11.55
N SER A 341 6.50 21.88 -11.27
CA SER A 341 7.70 22.07 -12.10
C SER A 341 7.65 21.34 -13.46
N GLY A 342 6.57 20.61 -13.77
CA GLY A 342 6.46 19.77 -14.96
C GLY A 342 7.32 18.50 -14.88
N GLY A 343 7.85 18.17 -13.71
CA GLY A 343 8.67 16.98 -13.48
C GLY A 343 7.89 15.69 -13.74
N LEU A 344 6.66 15.60 -13.24
CA LEU A 344 5.79 14.44 -13.43
C LEU A 344 5.47 14.23 -14.93
N ARG A 345 5.12 15.28 -15.66
CA ARG A 345 4.83 15.18 -17.10
C ARG A 345 6.01 14.65 -17.91
N ARG A 346 7.22 15.14 -17.63
CA ARG A 346 8.46 14.63 -18.28
C ARG A 346 8.72 13.17 -17.91
N HIS A 347 8.51 12.81 -16.65
CA HIS A 347 8.69 11.45 -16.15
C HIS A 347 7.72 10.47 -16.82
N ILE A 348 6.42 10.75 -16.84
CA ILE A 348 5.40 9.92 -17.52
C ILE A 348 5.73 9.75 -19.02
N LYS A 349 6.17 10.82 -19.71
CA LYS A 349 6.59 10.73 -21.12
C LYS A 349 7.77 9.77 -21.30
N LYS A 350 8.77 9.81 -20.39
CA LYS A 350 9.91 8.89 -20.39
C LYS A 350 9.47 7.44 -20.14
N MET A 351 8.63 7.22 -19.14
CA MET A 351 8.11 5.90 -18.79
C MET A 351 7.30 5.29 -19.95
N ARG A 352 6.40 6.07 -20.56
CA ARG A 352 5.61 5.60 -21.73
C ARG A 352 6.49 5.09 -22.86
N ARG A 353 7.56 5.82 -23.19
CA ARG A 353 8.51 5.42 -24.24
C ARG A 353 9.20 4.10 -23.87
N ARG A 354 9.70 4.01 -22.66
CA ARG A 354 10.43 2.81 -22.18
C ARG A 354 9.50 1.60 -22.13
N TYR A 355 8.32 1.77 -21.58
CA TYR A 355 7.35 0.67 -21.48
C TYR A 355 6.74 0.27 -22.83
N ALA A 356 6.62 1.17 -23.80
CA ALA A 356 6.25 0.81 -25.17
C ALA A 356 7.30 -0.11 -25.82
N VAL A 357 8.61 0.14 -25.59
CA VAL A 357 9.68 -0.74 -26.06
C VAL A 357 9.58 -2.11 -25.38
N LYS A 358 9.49 -2.18 -24.05
CA LYS A 358 9.35 -3.44 -23.30
C LYS A 358 8.10 -4.23 -23.74
N ASN A 359 6.98 -3.53 -23.93
CA ASN A 359 5.74 -4.15 -24.44
C ASN A 359 5.94 -4.79 -25.82
N THR A 360 6.56 -4.06 -26.74
CA THR A 360 6.87 -4.58 -28.09
C THR A 360 7.83 -5.77 -28.04
N LEU A 361 8.89 -5.68 -27.25
CA LEU A 361 9.85 -6.78 -27.07
C LEU A 361 9.17 -8.04 -26.55
N LEU A 362 8.37 -7.90 -25.47
CA LEU A 362 7.66 -9.03 -24.89
C LEU A 362 6.67 -9.65 -25.87
N ARG A 363 5.92 -8.85 -26.62
CA ARG A 363 4.98 -9.36 -27.63
C ARG A 363 5.69 -10.10 -28.76
N THR A 364 6.77 -9.54 -29.28
CA THR A 364 7.55 -10.16 -30.35
C THR A 364 8.16 -11.49 -29.88
N ALA A 365 8.74 -11.52 -28.68
CA ALA A 365 9.30 -12.73 -28.09
C ALA A 365 8.20 -13.79 -27.83
N LEU A 366 7.03 -13.40 -27.31
CA LEU A 366 5.89 -14.32 -27.16
C LEU A 366 5.47 -14.95 -28.49
N ALA A 367 5.32 -14.15 -29.54
CA ALA A 367 4.93 -14.64 -30.86
C ALA A 367 5.98 -15.62 -31.43
N ASN A 368 7.26 -15.28 -31.36
CA ASN A 368 8.35 -16.09 -31.89
C ASN A 368 8.54 -17.40 -31.10
N ILE A 369 8.45 -17.36 -29.78
CA ILE A 369 8.76 -18.52 -28.92
C ILE A 369 7.56 -19.47 -28.84
N PHE A 370 6.35 -18.96 -28.64
CA PHE A 370 5.16 -19.78 -28.40
C PHE A 370 4.36 -20.08 -29.69
N GLY A 371 4.42 -19.21 -30.72
CA GLY A 371 3.66 -19.40 -31.96
C GLY A 371 2.17 -19.62 -31.70
N SER A 372 1.61 -20.70 -32.23
CA SER A 372 0.21 -21.10 -32.06
C SER A 372 -0.12 -21.67 -30.68
N LYS A 373 0.86 -21.86 -29.78
CA LYS A 373 0.69 -22.44 -28.45
C LYS A 373 0.19 -21.38 -27.42
N ALA A 374 0.20 -20.11 -27.77
CA ALA A 374 -0.33 -19.04 -26.93
C ALA A 374 -0.88 -17.88 -27.76
N SER A 375 -1.88 -17.20 -27.25
CA SER A 375 -2.52 -16.06 -27.92
C SER A 375 -2.50 -14.84 -27.02
N ILE A 376 -2.04 -13.70 -27.54
CA ILE A 376 -2.05 -12.43 -26.81
C ILE A 376 -3.46 -11.86 -26.84
N MET A 377 -4.08 -11.73 -25.65
CA MET A 377 -5.45 -11.26 -25.49
C MET A 377 -5.52 -9.74 -25.29
N ALA A 378 -4.49 -9.16 -24.61
CA ALA A 378 -4.42 -7.73 -24.38
C ALA A 378 -3.00 -7.23 -24.11
N TYR A 379 -2.75 -6.00 -24.62
CA TYR A 379 -1.43 -5.38 -24.53
C TYR A 379 -1.45 -3.85 -24.72
N GLU A 380 -2.59 -3.24 -25.00
CA GLU A 380 -2.65 -1.85 -25.50
C GLU A 380 -2.45 -0.81 -24.39
N SER A 381 -2.73 -1.19 -23.16
CA SER A 381 -2.64 -0.30 -21.99
C SER A 381 -2.15 -1.01 -20.74
N GLY A 382 -1.69 -0.23 -19.76
CA GLY A 382 -1.19 -0.74 -18.48
C GLY A 382 0.22 -1.31 -18.59
N LEU A 383 0.61 -2.09 -17.59
CA LEU A 383 1.97 -2.61 -17.43
C LEU A 383 2.05 -4.13 -17.60
N HIS A 384 1.03 -4.73 -18.19
CA HIS A 384 0.87 -6.18 -18.32
C HIS A 384 0.44 -6.57 -19.72
N ILE A 385 0.78 -7.79 -20.10
CA ILE A 385 0.20 -8.49 -21.25
C ILE A 385 -0.63 -9.66 -20.71
N ARG A 386 -1.88 -9.79 -21.20
CA ARG A 386 -2.73 -10.96 -20.92
C ARG A 386 -2.53 -11.98 -22.02
N LEU A 387 -2.20 -13.20 -21.63
CA LEU A 387 -1.86 -14.30 -22.52
C LEU A 387 -2.79 -15.48 -22.25
N ALA A 388 -3.48 -16.00 -23.25
CA ALA A 388 -4.12 -17.31 -23.23
C ALA A 388 -3.11 -18.36 -23.67
N VAL A 389 -2.94 -19.43 -22.88
CA VAL A 389 -2.00 -20.51 -23.16
C VAL A 389 -2.79 -21.75 -23.60
N HIS A 390 -2.48 -22.32 -24.74
CA HIS A 390 -3.18 -23.49 -25.27
C HIS A 390 -2.58 -24.77 -24.68
N ALA A 391 -2.94 -25.06 -23.43
CA ALA A 391 -2.47 -26.21 -22.67
C ALA A 391 -3.66 -26.86 -21.93
N ALA A 392 -3.50 -28.15 -21.61
CA ALA A 392 -4.52 -28.86 -20.79
C ALA A 392 -4.44 -28.54 -19.28
N ALA A 393 -3.38 -27.86 -18.83
CA ALA A 393 -3.18 -27.46 -17.44
C ALA A 393 -4.00 -26.22 -17.09
N THR A 394 -4.31 -26.02 -15.82
CA THR A 394 -4.95 -24.79 -15.31
C THR A 394 -3.96 -23.62 -15.23
N ALA A 395 -4.44 -22.39 -15.11
CA ALA A 395 -3.59 -21.21 -14.95
C ALA A 395 -2.74 -21.27 -13.65
N GLU A 396 -3.33 -21.81 -12.58
CA GLU A 396 -2.66 -22.03 -11.29
C GLU A 396 -1.54 -23.07 -11.40
N GLU A 397 -1.77 -24.18 -12.12
CA GLU A 397 -0.75 -25.20 -12.35
C GLU A 397 0.41 -24.66 -13.20
N LEU A 398 0.10 -23.86 -14.23
CA LEU A 398 1.14 -23.19 -15.04
C LEU A 398 1.96 -22.22 -14.19
N ALA A 399 1.32 -21.47 -13.29
CA ALA A 399 1.99 -20.55 -12.37
C ALA A 399 2.88 -21.31 -11.36
N GLN A 400 2.40 -22.42 -10.79
CA GLN A 400 3.21 -23.26 -9.88
C GLN A 400 4.42 -23.87 -10.58
N LYS A 401 4.25 -24.38 -11.78
CA LYS A 401 5.36 -24.91 -12.59
C LYS A 401 6.41 -23.83 -12.87
N ALA A 402 5.97 -22.63 -13.27
CA ALA A 402 6.86 -21.49 -13.49
C ALA A 402 7.63 -21.11 -12.20
N MET A 403 6.93 -21.02 -11.06
CA MET A 403 7.53 -20.70 -9.79
C MET A 403 8.57 -21.73 -9.34
N SER A 404 8.41 -23.01 -9.65
CA SER A 404 9.41 -24.06 -9.36
C SER A 404 10.77 -23.81 -10.03
N LYS A 405 10.80 -22.98 -11.06
CA LYS A 405 12.01 -22.54 -11.78
C LYS A 405 12.38 -21.07 -11.49
N GLY A 406 11.78 -20.49 -10.44
CA GLY A 406 12.03 -19.09 -10.06
C GLY A 406 11.42 -18.07 -11.02
N ILE A 407 10.38 -18.42 -11.76
CA ILE A 407 9.66 -17.51 -12.64
C ILE A 407 8.28 -17.24 -12.02
N HIS A 408 8.07 -16.01 -11.57
CA HIS A 408 6.81 -15.59 -10.99
C HIS A 408 5.89 -15.00 -12.06
N ILE A 409 4.68 -15.53 -12.19
CA ILE A 409 3.62 -15.07 -13.09
C ILE A 409 2.28 -15.03 -12.34
N LEU A 410 1.30 -14.29 -12.84
CA LEU A 410 -0.03 -14.21 -12.21
C LEU A 410 -1.07 -15.02 -13.00
N PRO A 411 -1.70 -16.02 -12.40
CA PRO A 411 -2.85 -16.68 -13.00
C PRO A 411 -4.06 -15.74 -13.02
N VAL A 412 -4.83 -15.77 -14.11
CA VAL A 412 -6.10 -15.02 -14.23
C VAL A 412 -7.24 -15.99 -14.02
N LYS A 413 -8.08 -15.72 -13.02
CA LYS A 413 -9.35 -16.46 -12.84
C LYS A 413 -10.34 -15.97 -13.88
N ALA A 414 -10.53 -16.72 -14.95
CA ALA A 414 -11.52 -16.41 -15.97
C ALA A 414 -12.71 -17.33 -15.79
N ALA A 415 -13.93 -16.76 -15.66
CA ALA A 415 -15.13 -17.54 -15.42
C ALA A 415 -15.57 -18.41 -16.61
N GLU A 416 -15.13 -18.11 -17.86
CA GLU A 416 -15.66 -18.75 -19.08
C GLU A 416 -14.59 -19.03 -20.16
N SER A 417 -13.30 -18.98 -19.84
CA SER A 417 -12.26 -19.22 -20.85
C SER A 417 -11.95 -20.71 -21.02
N SER A 418 -11.96 -21.19 -22.28
CA SER A 418 -11.58 -22.57 -22.63
C SER A 418 -10.06 -22.82 -22.49
N SER A 419 -9.25 -21.77 -22.31
CA SER A 419 -7.79 -21.85 -22.19
C SER A 419 -7.35 -21.13 -20.91
N PRO A 420 -6.33 -21.67 -20.20
CA PRO A 420 -5.74 -20.99 -19.05
C PRO A 420 -5.14 -19.65 -19.45
N GLU A 421 -5.40 -18.64 -18.63
CA GLU A 421 -4.93 -17.28 -18.88
C GLU A 421 -3.98 -16.80 -17.80
N ILE A 422 -2.94 -16.11 -18.22
CA ILE A 422 -1.91 -15.54 -17.34
C ILE A 422 -1.67 -14.07 -17.65
N LEU A 423 -1.25 -13.33 -16.64
CA LEU A 423 -0.86 -11.93 -16.74
C LEU A 423 0.65 -11.82 -16.56
N LEU A 424 1.33 -11.22 -17.53
CA LEU A 424 2.76 -10.98 -17.54
C LEU A 424 3.04 -9.48 -17.39
N SER A 425 3.58 -9.06 -16.23
CA SER A 425 4.05 -7.69 -16.00
C SER A 425 5.41 -7.48 -16.64
N PHE A 426 5.56 -6.45 -17.47
CA PHE A 426 6.85 -6.13 -18.11
C PHE A 426 7.56 -4.94 -17.50
N ALA A 427 6.95 -4.22 -16.58
CA ALA A 427 7.51 -2.98 -16.06
C ALA A 427 8.80 -3.20 -15.26
N GLY A 428 8.81 -4.18 -14.36
CA GLY A 428 9.93 -4.43 -13.45
C GLY A 428 11.02 -5.34 -14.00
N ILE A 429 10.79 -6.05 -15.14
CA ILE A 429 11.79 -6.95 -15.72
C ILE A 429 12.77 -6.20 -16.62
N ALA A 430 14.04 -6.63 -16.63
CA ALA A 430 15.05 -6.09 -17.54
C ALA A 430 14.77 -6.56 -18.98
N GLU A 431 15.14 -5.74 -19.98
CA GLU A 431 14.86 -6.09 -21.39
C GLU A 431 15.61 -7.33 -21.83
N GLU A 432 16.84 -7.50 -21.37
CA GLU A 432 17.71 -8.65 -21.60
C GLU A 432 17.19 -9.96 -20.97
N ASP A 433 16.34 -9.87 -19.97
CA ASP A 433 15.77 -11.02 -19.26
C ASP A 433 14.46 -11.54 -19.88
N ILE A 434 13.82 -10.74 -20.75
CA ILE A 434 12.49 -11.10 -21.32
C ILE A 434 12.56 -12.40 -22.12
N GLU A 435 13.44 -12.48 -23.10
CA GLU A 435 13.55 -13.65 -23.97
C GLU A 435 14.04 -14.91 -23.25
N PRO A 436 15.13 -14.85 -22.42
CA PRO A 436 15.54 -16.00 -21.61
C PRO A 436 14.46 -16.54 -20.68
N ALA A 437 13.69 -15.66 -20.05
CA ALA A 437 12.60 -16.06 -19.17
C ALA A 437 11.46 -16.76 -19.92
N LEU A 438 11.11 -16.29 -21.11
CA LEU A 438 10.07 -16.91 -21.94
C LEU A 438 10.51 -18.27 -22.50
N LEU A 439 11.78 -18.42 -22.87
CA LEU A 439 12.33 -19.72 -23.29
C LEU A 439 12.28 -20.74 -22.15
N GLU A 440 12.58 -20.31 -20.93
CA GLU A 440 12.48 -21.16 -19.75
C GLU A 440 11.00 -21.52 -19.47
N LEU A 441 10.07 -20.57 -19.56
CA LEU A 441 8.63 -20.81 -19.42
C LEU A 441 8.13 -21.86 -20.41
N LYS A 442 8.52 -21.75 -21.68
CA LYS A 442 8.14 -22.73 -22.72
C LYS A 442 8.59 -24.14 -22.34
N LYS A 443 9.84 -24.29 -21.88
CA LYS A 443 10.37 -25.59 -21.43
C LYS A 443 9.61 -26.19 -20.27
N VAL A 444 9.33 -25.34 -19.27
CA VAL A 444 8.63 -25.74 -18.02
C VAL A 444 7.17 -26.13 -18.29
N TRP A 445 6.53 -25.47 -19.24
CA TRP A 445 5.17 -25.79 -19.68
C TRP A 445 5.07 -26.92 -20.67
N GLN A 446 6.20 -27.36 -21.23
CA GLN A 446 6.28 -28.43 -22.25
C GLN A 446 5.48 -28.09 -23.52
N LEU A 447 5.61 -26.87 -24.02
CA LEU A 447 4.87 -26.31 -25.16
C LEU A 447 5.71 -26.25 -26.45
#